data_20c8e22f9a47e4e8ca7203ac8aa022d1
#
_entry.id   20c8e22f9a47e4e8ca7203ac8aa022d1
#
_cell.length_a   1.000
_cell.length_b   1.000
_cell.length_c   1.000
_cell.angle_alpha   90.00
_cell.angle_beta   90.00
_cell.angle_gamma   90.00
#
_symmetry.space_group_name_H-M   'P 1'
#
loop_
_entity.id
_entity.type
_entity.pdbx_description
1 polymer ?
#
loop_
_entity_poly.entity_id
_entity_poly.type
_entity_poly.pdbx_seq_one_letter_code
_entity_poly.pdbx_strand_id
1 'polypeptide(L)'
;MKSQEKRMLLILVIVSALIITIIWFATRIKENNNVGGTTENVEQGEFTKVEADGTIVNTSEKLKQTKENLGFSITNINFVKKGNETILTARVTNNTGEAQGDFLGKIVLLDKSGKEIGRIPVMISETQNGEAIDVETSITESYANSYDFRLEK
;
A
#
# COMPACT_ATOMS: atom_id res chain seq x y z
N MET A 1 -0.06 -70.35 -8.92
CA MET A 1 0.54 -69.28 -8.06
C MET A 1 0.43 -69.71 -6.61
N LYS A 2 1.58 -69.91 -5.93
CA LYS A 2 1.61 -70.30 -4.52
C LYS A 2 1.05 -69.22 -3.64
N SER A 3 0.41 -69.56 -2.54
CA SER A 3 -0.25 -68.60 -1.60
C SER A 3 0.67 -67.46 -1.17
N GLN A 4 1.94 -67.65 -1.10
CA GLN A 4 2.99 -66.67 -0.79
C GLN A 4 3.09 -65.59 -1.88
N GLU A 5 3.02 -65.95 -3.16
CA GLU A 5 3.13 -65.03 -4.30
C GLU A 5 1.92 -64.08 -4.35
N LYS A 6 0.72 -64.59 -4.03
CA LYS A 6 -0.50 -63.74 -3.94
C LYS A 6 -0.42 -62.72 -2.80
N ARG A 7 0.15 -63.11 -1.64
CA ARG A 7 0.33 -62.19 -0.51
C ARG A 7 1.37 -61.11 -0.83
N MET A 8 2.45 -61.47 -1.50
CA MET A 8 3.51 -60.56 -1.90
C MET A 8 3.00 -59.55 -2.93
N LEU A 9 2.20 -59.99 -3.91
CA LEU A 9 1.56 -59.12 -4.90
C LEU A 9 0.55 -58.14 -4.26
N LEU A 10 -0.22 -58.60 -3.27
CA LEU A 10 -1.17 -57.75 -2.54
C LEU A 10 -0.45 -56.65 -1.74
N ILE A 11 0.65 -57.00 -1.07
CA ILE A 11 1.46 -56.03 -0.32
C ILE A 11 2.05 -54.98 -1.26
N LEU A 12 2.53 -55.38 -2.43
CA LEU A 12 3.12 -54.47 -3.42
C LEU A 12 2.07 -53.49 -3.97
N VAL A 13 0.84 -53.91 -4.20
CA VAL A 13 -0.28 -53.08 -4.62
C VAL A 13 -0.66 -52.08 -3.53
N ILE A 14 -0.72 -52.49 -2.27
CA ILE A 14 -1.04 -51.60 -1.14
C ILE A 14 0.04 -50.55 -0.95
N VAL A 15 1.32 -50.94 -1.03
CA VAL A 15 2.44 -50.00 -0.88
C VAL A 15 2.46 -48.97 -2.03
N SER A 16 2.22 -49.42 -3.28
CA SER A 16 2.17 -48.49 -4.42
C SER A 16 0.98 -47.50 -4.32
N ALA A 17 -0.18 -47.96 -3.85
CA ALA A 17 -1.34 -47.07 -3.61
C ALA A 17 -1.06 -46.04 -2.52
N LEU A 18 -0.36 -46.43 -1.43
CA LEU A 18 0.05 -45.52 -0.37
C LEU A 18 1.05 -44.46 -0.87
N ILE A 19 2.01 -44.83 -1.70
CA ILE A 19 2.98 -43.91 -2.28
C ILE A 19 2.27 -42.91 -3.19
N ILE A 20 1.33 -43.36 -4.02
CA ILE A 20 0.54 -42.48 -4.91
C ILE A 20 -0.32 -41.48 -4.08
N THR A 21 -0.94 -41.95 -3.00
CA THR A 21 -1.73 -41.05 -2.12
C THR A 21 -0.85 -40.03 -1.40
N ILE A 22 0.34 -40.41 -0.96
CA ILE A 22 1.28 -39.46 -0.32
C ILE A 22 1.77 -38.41 -1.32
N ILE A 23 2.11 -38.83 -2.56
CA ILE A 23 2.51 -37.88 -3.61
C ILE A 23 1.36 -36.92 -3.97
N TRP A 24 0.14 -37.46 -4.11
CA TRP A 24 -1.04 -36.64 -4.41
C TRP A 24 -1.38 -35.70 -3.28
N PHE A 25 -1.23 -36.10 -2.02
CA PHE A 25 -1.42 -35.24 -0.86
C PHE A 25 -0.31 -34.16 -0.76
N ALA A 26 0.95 -34.53 -1.03
CA ALA A 26 2.08 -33.62 -1.02
C ALA A 26 1.99 -32.57 -2.15
N THR A 27 1.48 -32.94 -3.32
CA THR A 27 1.22 -31.99 -4.41
C THR A 27 0.05 -31.07 -4.10
N ARG A 28 -1.01 -31.56 -3.47
CA ARG A 28 -2.14 -30.72 -3.01
C ARG A 28 -1.76 -29.79 -1.85
N ILE A 29 -0.88 -30.22 -0.95
CA ILE A 29 -0.35 -29.34 0.11
C ILE A 29 0.53 -28.25 -0.49
N LYS A 30 1.25 -28.50 -1.58
CA LYS A 30 2.00 -27.48 -2.32
C LYS A 30 1.09 -26.48 -3.03
N GLU A 31 -0.07 -26.92 -3.55
CA GLU A 31 -1.09 -26.03 -4.10
C GLU A 31 -1.87 -25.26 -3.02
N ASN A 32 -2.08 -25.85 -1.82
CA ASN A 32 -2.76 -25.19 -0.71
C ASN A 32 -1.83 -24.34 0.19
N ASN A 33 -0.52 -24.46 0.10
CA ASN A 33 0.42 -23.53 0.73
C ASN A 33 0.65 -22.27 -0.13
N ASN A 34 -0.01 -22.17 -1.28
CA ASN A 34 -0.41 -20.92 -1.92
C ASN A 34 -1.77 -20.39 -1.42
N VAL A 35 -2.15 -20.67 -0.15
CA VAL A 35 -3.09 -19.85 0.60
C VAL A 35 -2.25 -18.68 1.05
N GLY A 36 -2.26 -17.80 0.27
CA GLY A 36 -3.18 -16.84 -0.30
C GLY A 36 -2.87 -15.64 0.45
N GLY A 37 -1.83 -15.00 0.23
CA GLY A 37 -1.98 -13.66 -0.20
C GLY A 37 -2.49 -13.80 -1.63
N THR A 38 -3.67 -13.32 -1.92
CA THR A 38 -3.88 -12.66 -3.18
C THR A 38 -2.77 -11.63 -3.19
N THR A 39 -1.63 -11.99 -3.78
CA THR A 39 -0.83 -11.01 -4.45
C THR A 39 -1.77 -10.57 -5.57
N GLU A 40 -2.74 -9.65 -5.26
CA GLU A 40 -3.00 -8.64 -6.23
C GLU A 40 -1.60 -8.33 -6.73
N ASN A 41 -1.37 -8.50 -8.02
CA ASN A 41 -0.23 -7.91 -8.69
C ASN A 41 -0.35 -6.44 -8.33
N VAL A 42 0.25 -6.05 -7.21
CA VAL A 42 0.41 -4.66 -6.87
C VAL A 42 1.38 -4.21 -7.94
N GLU A 43 0.82 -3.66 -9.02
CA GLU A 43 1.63 -3.04 -10.06
C GLU A 43 2.51 -2.04 -9.32
N GLN A 44 3.77 -2.38 -9.23
CA GLN A 44 4.78 -1.50 -8.67
C GLN A 44 4.80 -0.28 -9.60
N GLY A 45 4.14 0.79 -9.18
CA GLY A 45 4.10 2.03 -9.93
C GLY A 45 5.49 2.65 -10.03
N GLU A 46 5.69 3.56 -10.98
CA GLU A 46 6.97 4.25 -11.19
C GLU A 46 7.49 4.94 -9.91
N PHE A 47 6.56 5.39 -9.04
CA PHE A 47 6.87 6.13 -7.81
C PHE A 47 6.52 5.37 -6.54
N THR A 48 6.56 4.04 -6.60
CA THR A 48 6.25 3.20 -5.43
C THR A 48 7.34 2.18 -5.18
N LYS A 49 7.51 1.82 -3.91
CA LYS A 49 8.32 0.71 -3.44
C LYS A 49 7.48 -0.18 -2.55
N VAL A 50 7.55 -1.48 -2.76
CA VAL A 50 6.92 -2.47 -1.88
C VAL A 50 7.95 -2.92 -0.84
N GLU A 51 7.64 -2.75 0.43
CA GLU A 51 8.46 -3.22 1.55
C GLU A 51 8.24 -4.73 1.80
N ALA A 52 9.11 -5.33 2.60
CA ALA A 52 9.08 -6.78 2.84
C ALA A 52 7.79 -7.28 3.51
N ASP A 53 7.06 -6.41 4.22
CA ASP A 53 5.78 -6.72 4.86
C ASP A 53 4.56 -6.47 3.95
N GLY A 54 4.79 -6.15 2.67
CA GLY A 54 3.75 -5.83 1.69
C GLY A 54 3.24 -4.37 1.75
N THR A 55 3.80 -3.53 2.62
CA THR A 55 3.50 -2.10 2.64
C THR A 55 4.04 -1.43 1.39
N ILE A 56 3.24 -0.56 0.77
CA ILE A 56 3.63 0.23 -0.40
C ILE A 56 3.88 1.65 0.06
N VAL A 57 5.08 2.16 -0.22
CA VAL A 57 5.48 3.53 0.09
C VAL A 57 5.74 4.32 -1.18
N ASN A 58 5.37 5.61 -1.17
CA ASN A 58 5.70 6.49 -2.29
C ASN A 58 7.16 6.90 -2.23
N THR A 59 7.82 6.96 -3.39
CA THR A 59 9.24 7.30 -3.54
C THR A 59 9.49 8.59 -4.31
N SER A 60 8.41 9.32 -4.70
CA SER A 60 8.58 10.56 -5.45
C SER A 60 9.24 11.66 -4.63
N GLU A 61 10.36 12.17 -5.10
CA GLU A 61 11.05 13.31 -4.49
C GLU A 61 10.23 14.62 -4.60
N LYS A 62 9.26 14.69 -5.54
CA LYS A 62 8.37 15.86 -5.68
C LYS A 62 7.41 16.00 -4.51
N LEU A 63 6.98 14.88 -3.92
CA LEU A 63 6.10 14.88 -2.74
C LEU A 63 6.82 15.35 -1.47
N LYS A 64 8.14 15.28 -1.43
CA LYS A 64 8.96 15.74 -0.29
C LYS A 64 9.29 17.23 -0.37
N GLN A 65 9.11 17.85 -1.53
CA GLN A 65 9.41 19.27 -1.73
C GLN A 65 8.39 20.16 -1.02
N THR A 66 8.85 21.24 -0.44
CA THR A 66 7.97 22.27 0.11
C THR A 66 7.24 23.01 -1.01
N LYS A 67 5.94 23.14 -0.89
CA LYS A 67 5.11 23.94 -1.77
C LYS A 67 4.29 24.94 -0.97
N GLU A 68 4.15 26.11 -1.51
CA GLU A 68 3.41 27.20 -0.88
C GLU A 68 2.16 27.53 -1.68
N ASN A 69 1.06 27.69 -0.99
CA ASN A 69 -0.17 28.22 -1.52
C ASN A 69 -1.05 28.81 -0.41
N LEU A 70 -1.78 29.87 -0.70
CA LEU A 70 -2.73 30.49 0.22
C LEU A 70 -2.11 30.92 1.58
N GLY A 71 -0.81 31.19 1.61
CA GLY A 71 -0.09 31.54 2.84
C GLY A 71 0.26 30.35 3.71
N PHE A 72 0.09 29.11 3.22
CA PHE A 72 0.57 27.91 3.88
C PHE A 72 1.68 27.26 3.08
N SER A 73 2.67 26.72 3.76
CA SER A 73 3.61 25.79 3.15
C SER A 73 3.29 24.36 3.57
N ILE A 74 3.34 23.44 2.60
CA ILE A 74 3.20 22.02 2.82
C ILE A 74 4.48 21.33 2.40
N THR A 75 4.95 20.41 3.23
CA THR A 75 6.16 19.64 2.99
C THR A 75 6.00 18.20 3.50
N ASN A 76 6.90 17.34 3.06
CA ASN A 76 7.00 15.95 3.52
C ASN A 76 5.69 15.16 3.35
N ILE A 77 5.02 15.33 2.19
CA ILE A 77 3.90 14.45 1.88
C ILE A 77 4.42 13.05 1.70
N ASN A 78 3.85 12.13 2.45
CA ASN A 78 4.15 10.71 2.36
C ASN A 78 2.85 9.91 2.22
N PHE A 79 2.90 8.87 1.39
CA PHE A 79 1.83 7.89 1.24
C PHE A 79 2.34 6.52 1.65
N VAL A 80 1.59 5.90 2.54
CA VAL A 80 1.81 4.52 2.97
C VAL A 80 0.53 3.74 2.74
N LYS A 81 0.56 2.76 1.83
CA LYS A 81 -0.58 1.85 1.60
C LYS A 81 -0.31 0.52 2.28
N LYS A 82 -1.24 0.09 3.13
CA LYS A 82 -1.23 -1.21 3.76
C LYS A 82 -2.61 -1.87 3.63
N GLY A 83 -2.67 -2.96 2.89
CA GLY A 83 -3.95 -3.58 2.53
C GLY A 83 -4.82 -2.62 1.71
N ASN A 84 -6.04 -2.36 2.16
CA ASN A 84 -7.01 -1.48 1.50
C ASN A 84 -6.98 -0.03 2.01
N GLU A 85 -6.05 0.30 2.88
CA GLU A 85 -5.94 1.63 3.48
C GLU A 85 -4.69 2.33 2.97
N THR A 86 -4.85 3.59 2.56
CA THR A 86 -3.74 4.48 2.24
C THR A 86 -3.75 5.62 3.25
N ILE A 87 -2.65 5.77 3.97
CA ILE A 87 -2.44 6.85 4.93
C ILE A 87 -1.58 7.92 4.25
N LEU A 88 -2.10 9.15 4.22
CA LEU A 88 -1.37 10.35 3.82
C LEU A 88 -0.94 11.07 5.09
N THR A 89 0.34 11.41 5.18
CA THR A 89 0.87 12.33 6.17
C THR A 89 1.52 13.52 5.49
N ALA A 90 1.41 14.70 6.09
CA ALA A 90 2.07 15.92 5.60
C ALA A 90 2.34 16.88 6.76
N ARG A 91 3.30 17.77 6.59
CA ARG A 91 3.56 18.88 7.50
C ARG A 91 3.09 20.18 6.89
N VAL A 92 2.23 20.92 7.60
CA VAL A 92 1.66 22.19 7.17
C VAL A 92 2.14 23.30 8.10
N THR A 93 2.66 24.38 7.53
CA THR A 93 3.09 25.58 8.29
C THR A 93 2.25 26.77 7.88
N ASN A 94 1.73 27.50 8.85
CA ASN A 94 1.00 28.74 8.63
C ASN A 94 1.99 29.90 8.42
N ASN A 95 2.03 30.45 7.21
CA ASN A 95 2.84 31.62 6.82
C ASN A 95 1.97 32.80 6.41
N THR A 96 0.69 32.85 6.83
CA THR A 96 -0.26 33.89 6.43
C THR A 96 0.04 35.25 7.04
N GLY A 97 0.87 35.31 8.06
CA GLY A 97 1.14 36.53 8.83
C GLY A 97 0.28 36.67 10.08
N GLU A 98 -0.76 35.85 10.25
CA GLU A 98 -1.71 35.91 11.37
C GLU A 98 -2.15 34.50 11.80
N ALA A 99 -2.81 34.38 12.94
CA ALA A 99 -3.43 33.12 13.37
C ALA A 99 -4.56 32.73 12.43
N GLN A 100 -4.65 31.46 12.10
CA GLN A 100 -5.72 30.88 11.29
C GLN A 100 -6.50 29.89 12.13
N GLY A 101 -7.84 29.99 12.08
CA GLY A 101 -8.71 28.97 12.66
C GLY A 101 -8.75 27.69 11.82
N ASP A 102 -9.50 26.71 12.30
CA ASP A 102 -9.69 25.44 11.60
C ASP A 102 -10.25 25.64 10.19
N PHE A 103 -9.70 24.94 9.21
CA PHE A 103 -10.26 24.90 7.86
C PHE A 103 -10.00 23.57 7.15
N LEU A 104 -10.83 23.29 6.16
CA LEU A 104 -10.68 22.11 5.30
C LEU A 104 -9.90 22.50 4.03
N GLY A 105 -8.66 22.02 3.95
CA GLY A 105 -7.85 22.09 2.74
C GLY A 105 -8.05 20.87 1.86
N LYS A 106 -7.55 20.94 0.63
CA LYS A 106 -7.51 19.81 -0.32
C LYS A 106 -6.09 19.64 -0.84
N ILE A 107 -5.53 18.46 -0.70
CA ILE A 107 -4.31 18.07 -1.38
C ILE A 107 -4.70 17.43 -2.71
N VAL A 108 -4.40 18.12 -3.80
CA VAL A 108 -4.63 17.62 -5.16
C VAL A 108 -3.39 16.89 -5.62
N LEU A 109 -3.55 15.64 -6.00
CA LEU A 109 -2.48 14.75 -6.41
C LEU A 109 -2.35 14.75 -7.93
N LEU A 110 -1.12 14.74 -8.40
CA LEU A 110 -0.79 14.86 -9.82
C LEU A 110 0.06 13.67 -10.28
N ASP A 111 -0.16 13.26 -11.51
CA ASP A 111 0.75 12.36 -12.22
C ASP A 111 1.96 13.12 -12.79
N LYS A 112 2.86 12.40 -13.44
CA LYS A 112 4.09 12.95 -14.06
C LYS A 112 3.82 13.98 -15.17
N SER A 113 2.65 13.92 -15.80
CA SER A 113 2.22 14.89 -16.81
C SER A 113 1.61 16.15 -16.21
N GLY A 114 1.42 16.21 -14.90
CA GLY A 114 0.73 17.27 -14.19
C GLY A 114 -0.79 17.15 -14.20
N LYS A 115 -1.33 16.01 -14.69
CA LYS A 115 -2.76 15.72 -14.66
C LYS A 115 -3.18 15.33 -13.25
N GLU A 116 -4.32 15.84 -12.81
CA GLU A 116 -4.93 15.44 -11.55
C GLU A 116 -5.38 13.99 -11.56
N ILE A 117 -5.01 13.25 -10.51
CA ILE A 117 -5.38 11.85 -10.30
C ILE A 117 -6.23 11.65 -9.04
N GLY A 118 -6.29 12.64 -8.15
CA GLY A 118 -7.12 12.58 -6.95
C GLY A 118 -7.08 13.84 -6.13
N ARG A 119 -8.05 13.94 -5.20
CA ARG A 119 -8.18 15.04 -4.22
C ARG A 119 -8.41 14.45 -2.85
N ILE A 120 -7.59 14.84 -1.90
CA ILE A 120 -7.69 14.37 -0.52
C ILE A 120 -8.02 15.54 0.38
N PRO A 121 -9.18 15.53 1.05
CA PRO A 121 -9.49 16.54 2.05
C PRO A 121 -8.57 16.36 3.26
N VAL A 122 -8.02 17.46 3.76
CA VAL A 122 -7.21 17.47 4.98
C VAL A 122 -7.72 18.56 5.92
N MET A 123 -7.94 18.20 7.18
CA MET A 123 -8.29 19.15 8.21
C MET A 123 -7.00 19.82 8.69
N ILE A 124 -6.95 21.15 8.58
CA ILE A 124 -5.88 21.97 9.13
C ILE A 124 -6.46 22.66 10.36
N SER A 125 -5.97 22.24 11.53
CA SER A 125 -6.41 22.80 12.81
C SER A 125 -5.92 24.23 12.99
N GLU A 126 -6.50 24.92 13.97
CA GLU A 126 -6.06 26.26 14.37
C GLU A 126 -4.54 26.32 14.55
N THR A 127 -3.90 27.29 13.91
CA THR A 127 -2.44 27.49 13.94
C THR A 127 -2.09 28.96 14.08
N GLN A 128 -1.06 29.25 14.86
CA GLN A 128 -0.45 30.57 14.94
C GLN A 128 0.44 30.82 13.71
N ASN A 129 0.72 32.10 13.41
CA ASN A 129 1.67 32.42 12.34
C ASN A 129 3.06 31.82 12.63
N GLY A 130 3.61 31.11 11.66
CA GLY A 130 4.88 30.40 11.77
C GLY A 130 4.78 29.02 12.45
N GLU A 131 3.61 28.66 12.97
CA GLU A 131 3.39 27.35 13.57
C GLU A 131 3.26 26.26 12.49
N ALA A 132 3.83 25.09 12.78
CA ALA A 132 3.76 23.90 11.92
C ALA A 132 3.02 22.77 12.64
N ILE A 133 2.08 22.15 11.94
CA ILE A 133 1.34 20.97 12.40
C ILE A 133 1.55 19.80 11.45
N ASP A 134 1.49 18.60 11.98
CA ASP A 134 1.43 17.40 11.16
C ASP A 134 -0.03 17.02 10.95
N VAL A 135 -0.40 16.79 9.69
CA VAL A 135 -1.74 16.35 9.30
C VAL A 135 -1.67 14.90 8.84
N GLU A 136 -2.69 14.12 9.19
CA GLU A 136 -2.84 12.74 8.77
C GLU A 136 -4.27 12.51 8.30
N THR A 137 -4.41 11.77 7.21
CA THR A 137 -5.71 11.33 6.73
C THR A 137 -5.62 9.93 6.15
N SER A 138 -6.66 9.14 6.38
CA SER A 138 -6.78 7.77 5.86
C SER A 138 -7.84 7.75 4.76
N ILE A 139 -7.51 7.06 3.67
CA ILE A 139 -8.35 6.94 2.47
C ILE A 139 -8.34 5.50 1.96
N THR A 140 -9.41 5.11 1.29
CA THR A 140 -9.53 3.77 0.69
C THR A 140 -8.96 3.71 -0.73
N GLU A 141 -8.84 4.84 -1.41
CA GLU A 141 -8.28 4.94 -2.74
C GLU A 141 -6.76 4.79 -2.73
N SER A 142 -6.22 4.17 -3.76
CA SER A 142 -4.78 3.97 -3.88
C SER A 142 -4.11 5.08 -4.69
N TYR A 143 -3.62 6.09 -3.99
CA TYR A 143 -2.83 7.19 -4.61
C TYR A 143 -1.33 7.07 -4.33
N ALA A 144 -0.88 5.89 -3.91
CA ALA A 144 0.53 5.68 -3.56
C ALA A 144 1.50 5.99 -4.71
N ASN A 145 1.07 5.89 -5.97
CA ASN A 145 1.88 6.20 -7.17
C ASN A 145 1.79 7.67 -7.62
N SER A 146 1.37 8.58 -6.77
CA SER A 146 1.36 10.02 -7.09
C SER A 146 2.78 10.56 -7.33
N TYR A 147 2.93 11.44 -8.32
CA TYR A 147 4.22 12.05 -8.64
C TYR A 147 4.40 13.38 -7.93
N ASP A 148 3.36 14.23 -7.94
CA ASP A 148 3.41 15.58 -7.44
C ASP A 148 2.09 15.99 -6.75
N PHE A 149 2.03 17.16 -6.15
CA PHE A 149 0.84 17.66 -5.48
C PHE A 149 0.72 19.19 -5.57
N ARG A 150 -0.49 19.70 -5.25
CA ARG A 150 -0.74 21.11 -4.92
C ARG A 150 -1.78 21.20 -3.81
N LEU A 151 -1.74 22.31 -3.04
CA LEU A 151 -2.77 22.63 -2.06
C LEU A 151 -3.86 23.49 -2.71
N GLU A 152 -5.12 23.18 -2.40
CA GLU A 152 -6.30 24.00 -2.70
C GLU A 152 -7.11 24.21 -1.40
N LYS A 153 -7.86 25.29 -1.34
CA LYS A 153 -8.81 25.61 -0.24
C LYS A 153 -10.22 25.29 -0.66
#